data_1c0a72e8d3fa92a39613864354438abe
#
_entry.id   1c0a72e8d3fa92a39613864354438abe
#
_cell.length_a   1.000
_cell.length_b   1.000
_cell.length_c   1.000
_cell.angle_alpha   90.00
_cell.angle_beta   90.00
_cell.angle_gamma   90.00
#
_symmetry.space_group_name_H-M   'P 1'
#
loop_
_entity.id
_entity.type
_entity.pdbx_description
1 polymer ?
#
loop_
_entity_poly.entity_id
_entity_poly.type
_entity_poly.pdbx_seq_one_letter_code
_entity_poly.pdbx_strand_id
1 'polypeptide(L)'
;MTPIYSHQIYSSASQLPENWNDLAIATIFLSKEYLAILEKSAPANMSCHFIGLFENETLVGIALSQFVDLNQLESFGERDQCIKSSIRNVVFKNFCSHILLIGNNTLTGQNAFVISEKSNQTEVLKTLKKA
;
A
#
# COMPACT_ATOMS: atom_id res chain seq x y z
N MET A 1 -12.51 29.57 -4.48
CA MET A 1 -11.80 28.93 -3.34
C MET A 1 -10.89 27.83 -3.86
N THR A 2 -9.63 27.86 -3.47
CA THR A 2 -8.70 26.80 -3.83
C THR A 2 -8.98 25.57 -2.97
N PRO A 3 -9.21 24.37 -3.53
CA PRO A 3 -9.44 23.18 -2.72
C PRO A 3 -8.21 22.83 -1.90
N ILE A 4 -8.43 22.36 -0.67
CA ILE A 4 -7.40 21.92 0.24
C ILE A 4 -7.32 20.40 0.16
N TYR A 5 -6.14 19.88 -0.17
CA TYR A 5 -5.87 18.44 -0.24
C TYR A 5 -5.10 17.98 0.98
N SER A 6 -5.56 16.91 1.58
CA SER A 6 -4.93 16.28 2.74
C SER A 6 -4.94 14.76 2.61
N HIS A 7 -4.19 14.10 3.49
CA HIS A 7 -4.17 12.65 3.57
C HIS A 7 -4.26 12.19 5.01
N GLN A 8 -4.71 10.95 5.19
CA GLN A 8 -4.69 10.26 6.46
C GLN A 8 -4.25 8.81 6.25
N ILE A 9 -3.34 8.36 7.10
CA ILE A 9 -2.81 6.99 7.07
C ILE A 9 -3.48 6.18 8.17
N TYR A 10 -4.03 5.03 7.80
CA TYR A 10 -4.66 4.09 8.72
C TYR A 10 -3.78 2.84 8.83
N SER A 11 -3.54 2.40 10.05
CA SER A 11 -2.75 1.20 10.33
C SER A 11 -3.57 -0.08 10.40
N SER A 12 -4.89 0.04 10.42
CA SER A 12 -5.81 -1.10 10.44
C SER A 12 -7.05 -0.85 9.59
N ALA A 13 -7.54 -1.91 8.95
CA ALA A 13 -8.77 -1.86 8.17
C ALA A 13 -10.01 -1.49 9.01
N SER A 14 -9.98 -1.76 10.32
CA SER A 14 -11.04 -1.37 11.25
C SER A 14 -11.18 0.14 11.45
N GLN A 15 -10.15 0.91 11.12
CA GLN A 15 -10.12 2.38 11.25
C GLN A 15 -10.65 3.11 10.02
N LEU A 16 -10.90 2.40 8.92
CA LEU A 16 -11.29 3.00 7.66
C LEU A 16 -12.67 3.67 7.75
N PRO A 17 -12.85 4.86 7.12
CA PRO A 17 -14.13 5.56 7.15
C PRO A 17 -15.25 4.76 6.46
N GLU A 18 -16.49 5.02 6.82
CA GLU A 18 -17.65 4.30 6.29
C GLU A 18 -17.79 4.42 4.77
N ASN A 19 -17.47 5.59 4.22
CA ASN A 19 -17.53 5.86 2.78
C ASN A 19 -16.33 5.33 1.97
N TRP A 20 -15.42 4.60 2.59
CA TRP A 20 -14.28 3.99 1.90
C TRP A 20 -14.71 3.08 0.75
N ASN A 21 -15.69 2.22 0.99
CA ASN A 21 -16.18 1.27 -0.01
C ASN A 21 -16.88 1.94 -1.21
N ASP A 22 -17.35 3.18 -1.06
CA ASP A 22 -17.94 3.94 -2.17
C ASP A 22 -16.93 4.19 -3.29
N LEU A 23 -15.66 4.38 -2.94
CA LEU A 23 -14.57 4.51 -3.92
C LEU A 23 -14.03 3.14 -4.38
N ALA A 24 -14.19 2.10 -3.61
CA ALA A 24 -13.73 0.76 -3.94
C ALA A 24 -14.70 -0.03 -4.84
N ILE A 25 -15.79 0.55 -5.31
CA ILE A 25 -16.77 -0.11 -6.17
C ILE A 25 -16.13 -0.69 -7.43
N ALA A 26 -15.16 0.01 -8.01
CA ALA A 26 -14.48 -0.40 -9.24
C ALA A 26 -13.50 -1.56 -9.02
N THR A 27 -13.08 -1.83 -7.79
CA THR A 27 -12.14 -2.90 -7.48
C THR A 27 -12.37 -3.46 -6.08
N ILE A 28 -12.65 -4.76 -6.03
CA ILE A 28 -12.79 -5.48 -4.76
C ILE A 28 -11.49 -5.48 -3.94
N PHE A 29 -10.34 -5.36 -4.60
CA PHE A 29 -9.02 -5.44 -3.98
C PHE A 29 -8.67 -4.23 -3.10
N LEU A 30 -9.50 -3.19 -3.10
CA LEU A 30 -9.41 -2.05 -2.19
C LEU A 30 -10.61 -1.93 -1.26
N SER A 31 -11.53 -2.90 -1.27
CA SER A 31 -12.66 -2.92 -0.33
C SER A 31 -12.20 -3.16 1.11
N LYS A 32 -12.94 -2.65 2.08
CA LYS A 32 -12.64 -2.83 3.52
C LYS A 32 -12.52 -4.31 3.89
N GLU A 33 -13.39 -5.14 3.33
CA GLU A 33 -13.44 -6.59 3.57
C GLU A 33 -12.17 -7.27 3.08
N TYR A 34 -11.74 -6.96 1.87
CA TYR A 34 -10.50 -7.50 1.30
C TYR A 34 -9.27 -7.01 2.07
N LEU A 35 -9.22 -5.72 2.40
CA LEU A 35 -8.09 -5.14 3.14
C LEU A 35 -7.99 -5.72 4.56
N ALA A 36 -9.10 -6.04 5.20
CA ALA A 36 -9.10 -6.72 6.50
C ALA A 36 -8.51 -8.14 6.41
N ILE A 37 -8.80 -8.87 5.34
CA ILE A 37 -8.21 -10.19 5.07
C ILE A 37 -6.72 -10.05 4.78
N LEU A 38 -6.34 -9.10 3.94
CA LEU A 38 -4.96 -8.83 3.58
C LEU A 38 -4.12 -8.49 4.83
N GLU A 39 -4.62 -7.63 5.70
CA GLU A 39 -3.96 -7.25 6.96
C GLU A 39 -3.69 -8.48 7.85
N LYS A 40 -4.67 -9.38 7.98
CA LYS A 40 -4.55 -10.59 8.79
C LYS A 40 -3.62 -11.64 8.19
N SER A 41 -3.52 -11.68 6.87
CA SER A 41 -2.72 -12.67 6.14
C SER A 41 -1.33 -12.17 5.76
N ALA A 42 -1.01 -10.91 6.05
CA ALA A 42 0.30 -10.35 5.74
C ALA A 42 1.42 -11.10 6.47
N PRO A 43 2.53 -11.39 5.78
CA PRO A 43 3.72 -11.99 6.42
C PRO A 43 4.27 -11.09 7.54
N ALA A 44 4.99 -11.68 8.49
CA ALA A 44 5.56 -10.96 9.63
C ALA A 44 6.52 -9.81 9.24
N ASN A 45 7.15 -9.91 8.07
CA ASN A 45 8.04 -8.88 7.53
C ASN A 45 7.34 -7.81 6.69
N MET A 46 6.00 -7.81 6.65
CA MET A 46 5.21 -6.88 5.85
C MET A 46 4.20 -6.15 6.74
N SER A 47 4.16 -4.83 6.60
CA SER A 47 3.13 -3.98 7.21
C SER A 47 2.29 -3.34 6.12
N CYS A 48 0.97 -3.47 6.24
CA CYS A 48 0.02 -2.82 5.35
C CYS A 48 -0.46 -1.51 5.97
N HIS A 49 -0.51 -0.46 5.17
CA HIS A 49 -1.08 0.83 5.55
C HIS A 49 -2.08 1.27 4.49
N PHE A 50 -3.16 1.85 4.93
CA PHE A 50 -4.24 2.31 4.08
C PHE A 50 -4.25 3.83 4.09
N ILE A 51 -4.33 4.45 2.92
CA ILE A 51 -4.21 5.89 2.76
C ILE A 51 -5.53 6.44 2.24
N GLY A 52 -6.14 7.33 3.00
CA GLY A 52 -7.27 8.13 2.56
C GLY A 52 -6.80 9.49 2.05
N LEU A 53 -7.27 9.89 0.90
CA LEU A 53 -6.97 11.17 0.27
C LEU A 53 -8.23 12.04 0.27
N PHE A 54 -8.11 13.26 0.76
CA PHE A 54 -9.23 14.14 1.01
C PHE A 54 -9.09 15.45 0.24
N GLU A 55 -10.21 15.92 -0.27
CA GLU A 55 -10.41 17.27 -0.80
C GLU A 55 -11.47 17.98 0.03
N ASN A 56 -11.09 19.06 0.72
CA ASN A 56 -11.98 19.78 1.64
C ASN A 56 -12.74 18.85 2.62
N GLU A 57 -12.02 17.94 3.27
CA GLU A 57 -12.56 16.93 4.19
C GLU A 57 -13.41 15.82 3.56
N THR A 58 -13.61 15.84 2.26
CA THR A 58 -14.31 14.77 1.52
C THR A 58 -13.31 13.74 1.03
N LEU A 59 -13.58 12.45 1.27
CA LEU A 59 -12.77 11.36 0.77
C LEU A 59 -12.89 11.27 -0.75
N VAL A 60 -11.79 11.52 -1.46
CA VAL A 60 -11.73 11.53 -2.94
C VAL A 60 -10.78 10.50 -3.51
N GLY A 61 -9.97 9.87 -2.68
CA GLY A 61 -9.04 8.83 -3.11
C GLY A 61 -8.74 7.85 -1.99
N ILE A 62 -8.44 6.62 -2.37
CA ILE A 62 -8.02 5.54 -1.48
C ILE A 62 -6.80 4.86 -2.08
N ALA A 63 -5.88 4.44 -1.23
CA ALA A 63 -4.68 3.73 -1.65
C ALA A 63 -4.25 2.70 -0.62
N LEU A 64 -3.52 1.70 -1.09
CA LEU A 64 -2.85 0.70 -0.27
C LEU A 64 -1.34 0.90 -0.39
N SER A 65 -0.65 0.88 0.74
CA SER A 65 0.81 0.77 0.77
C SER A 65 1.25 -0.45 1.58
N GLN A 66 2.34 -1.05 1.16
CA GLN A 66 2.97 -2.18 1.84
C GLN A 66 4.42 -1.87 2.10
N PHE A 67 4.80 -1.91 3.36
CA PHE A 67 6.19 -1.76 3.81
C PHE A 67 6.77 -3.14 4.07
N VAL A 68 7.83 -3.49 3.36
CA VAL A 68 8.45 -4.82 3.42
C VAL A 68 9.86 -4.71 3.95
N ASP A 69 10.14 -5.46 5.02
CA ASP A 69 11.49 -5.63 5.56
C ASP A 69 12.18 -6.79 4.84
N LEU A 70 13.14 -6.46 3.99
CA LEU A 70 13.90 -7.44 3.21
C LEU A 70 14.93 -8.21 4.03
N ASN A 71 15.28 -7.73 5.24
CA ASN A 71 16.19 -8.46 6.12
C ASN A 71 15.58 -9.76 6.68
N GLN A 72 14.25 -9.86 6.66
CA GLN A 72 13.48 -11.01 7.13
C GLN A 72 12.96 -11.89 5.99
N LEU A 73 13.50 -11.76 4.78
CA LEU A 73 13.13 -12.62 3.67
C LEU A 73 13.64 -14.04 3.94
N GLU A 74 12.71 -14.93 4.27
CA GLU A 74 12.97 -16.35 4.25
C GLU A 74 12.99 -16.84 2.79
N SER A 75 14.07 -17.47 2.41
CA SER A 75 14.18 -18.07 1.09
C SER A 75 13.28 -19.30 1.03
N PHE A 76 12.30 -19.29 0.13
CA PHE A 76 11.47 -20.45 -0.14
C PHE A 76 12.29 -21.51 -0.92
N GLY A 77 12.87 -22.45 -0.20
CA GLY A 77 13.46 -23.65 -0.75
C GLY A 77 14.94 -23.89 -0.42
N GLU A 78 15.25 -25.13 -0.07
CA GLU A 78 16.60 -25.62 0.29
C GLU A 78 17.61 -25.56 -0.87
N ARG A 79 17.20 -25.10 -2.06
CA ARG A 79 18.06 -25.06 -3.25
C ARG A 79 18.92 -23.80 -3.39
N ASP A 80 18.72 -22.78 -2.56
CA ASP A 80 19.44 -21.52 -2.66
C ASP A 80 20.67 -21.42 -1.74
N GLN A 81 21.29 -22.53 -1.40
CA GLN A 81 22.57 -22.54 -0.67
C GLN A 81 23.79 -22.20 -1.55
N CYS A 82 23.57 -21.61 -2.71
CA CYS A 82 24.66 -21.13 -3.57
C CYS A 82 25.21 -19.79 -3.06
N ILE A 83 26.50 -19.59 -3.31
CA ILE A 83 27.27 -18.33 -3.10
C ILE A 83 26.49 -17.07 -3.54
N LYS A 84 25.61 -17.20 -4.54
CA LYS A 84 24.72 -16.13 -5.03
C LYS A 84 23.72 -15.64 -3.97
N SER A 85 23.25 -16.50 -3.09
CA SER A 85 22.31 -16.08 -2.02
C SER A 85 23.01 -15.27 -0.94
N SER A 86 24.25 -15.62 -0.61
CA SER A 86 25.06 -14.87 0.36
C SER A 86 25.43 -13.49 -0.15
N ILE A 87 25.81 -13.36 -1.44
CA ILE A 87 26.09 -12.07 -2.07
C ILE A 87 24.81 -11.22 -2.15
N ARG A 88 23.68 -11.82 -2.54
CA ARG A 88 22.38 -11.15 -2.58
C ARG A 88 22.00 -10.61 -1.19
N ASN A 89 22.13 -11.43 -0.16
CA ASN A 89 21.80 -11.03 1.21
C ASN A 89 22.71 -9.90 1.72
N VAL A 90 23.99 -9.92 1.40
CA VAL A 90 24.93 -8.84 1.75
C VAL A 90 24.57 -7.54 1.03
N VAL A 91 24.26 -7.61 -0.26
CA VAL A 91 23.85 -6.43 -1.06
C VAL A 91 22.53 -5.85 -0.54
N PHE A 92 21.51 -6.68 -0.30
CA PHE A 92 20.23 -6.21 0.26
C PHE A 92 20.38 -5.65 1.67
N LYS A 93 21.19 -6.29 2.51
CA LYS A 93 21.40 -5.84 3.88
C LYS A 93 22.11 -4.48 3.96
N ASN A 94 23.00 -4.18 3.03
CA ASN A 94 23.79 -2.94 3.03
C ASN A 94 23.19 -1.83 2.19
N PHE A 95 22.39 -2.14 1.15
CA PHE A 95 21.92 -1.16 0.17
C PHE A 95 20.39 -1.01 0.12
N CYS A 96 19.63 -2.05 0.48
CA CYS A 96 18.18 -2.03 0.40
C CYS A 96 17.57 -2.96 1.45
N SER A 97 17.41 -2.46 2.68
CA SER A 97 16.86 -3.25 3.78
C SER A 97 15.32 -3.20 3.84
N HIS A 98 14.72 -2.15 3.32
CA HIS A 98 13.29 -1.91 3.37
C HIS A 98 12.77 -1.39 2.03
N ILE A 99 11.58 -1.82 1.65
CA ILE A 99 10.88 -1.35 0.45
C ILE A 99 9.50 -0.86 0.85
N LEU A 100 9.12 0.31 0.36
CA LEU A 100 7.75 0.81 0.40
C LEU A 100 7.14 0.63 -0.98
N LEU A 101 6.07 -0.15 -1.04
CA LEU A 101 5.29 -0.38 -2.25
C LEU A 101 3.95 0.36 -2.16
N ILE A 102 3.59 1.09 -3.20
CA ILE A 102 2.23 1.58 -3.36
C ILE A 102 1.47 0.55 -4.20
N GLY A 103 0.57 -0.16 -3.54
CA GLY A 103 -0.18 -1.25 -4.13
C GLY A 103 -0.04 -2.56 -3.38
N ASN A 104 -0.52 -3.63 -4.01
CA ASN A 104 -0.45 -4.98 -3.48
C ASN A 104 0.56 -5.79 -4.28
N ASN A 105 1.62 -6.26 -3.64
CA ASN A 105 2.71 -7.01 -4.27
C ASN A 105 2.29 -8.39 -4.78
N THR A 106 1.14 -8.89 -4.37
CA THR A 106 0.62 -10.20 -4.81
C THR A 106 -0.33 -10.11 -6.00
N LEU A 107 -0.70 -8.91 -6.40
CA LEU A 107 -1.63 -8.68 -7.51
C LEU A 107 -0.94 -7.99 -8.68
N THR A 108 -1.42 -8.33 -9.87
CA THR A 108 -1.06 -7.63 -11.11
C THR A 108 -2.14 -6.62 -11.49
N GLY A 109 -1.79 -5.56 -12.21
CA GLY A 109 -2.72 -4.55 -12.68
C GLY A 109 -2.81 -3.32 -11.77
N GLN A 110 -3.80 -2.47 -12.01
CA GLN A 110 -3.97 -1.19 -11.32
C GLN A 110 -4.81 -1.35 -10.04
N ASN A 111 -4.23 -1.97 -9.03
CA ASN A 111 -4.88 -2.17 -7.74
C ASN A 111 -4.24 -1.37 -6.60
N ALA A 112 -3.44 -0.36 -6.94
CA ALA A 112 -2.71 0.45 -5.96
C ALA A 112 -3.58 1.53 -5.32
N PHE A 113 -4.40 2.19 -6.13
CA PHE A 113 -5.23 3.31 -5.69
C PHE A 113 -6.45 3.50 -6.59
N VAL A 114 -7.46 4.18 -6.04
CA VAL A 114 -8.63 4.68 -6.77
C VAL A 114 -8.82 6.15 -6.42
N ILE A 115 -9.04 6.99 -7.42
CA ILE A 115 -9.32 8.41 -7.25
C ILE A 115 -10.66 8.71 -7.90
N SER A 116 -11.50 9.51 -7.23
CA SER A 116 -12.78 9.95 -7.75
C SER A 116 -12.61 10.73 -9.06
N GLU A 117 -13.39 10.40 -10.07
CA GLU A 117 -13.38 11.11 -11.38
C GLU A 117 -13.73 12.60 -11.27
N LYS A 118 -14.45 12.98 -10.20
CA LYS A 118 -14.85 14.36 -9.95
C LYS A 118 -13.71 15.25 -9.41
N SER A 119 -12.60 14.66 -9.00
CA SER A 119 -11.49 15.36 -8.39
C SER A 119 -10.34 15.55 -9.36
N ASN A 120 -9.48 16.54 -9.08
CA ASN A 120 -8.26 16.75 -9.86
C ASN A 120 -7.24 15.65 -9.53
N GLN A 121 -7.14 14.66 -10.41
CA GLN A 121 -6.28 13.50 -10.24
C GLN A 121 -4.81 13.87 -9.99
N THR A 122 -4.31 14.90 -10.66
CA THR A 122 -2.92 15.34 -10.51
C THR A 122 -2.63 15.84 -9.10
N GLU A 123 -3.53 16.64 -8.52
CA GLU A 123 -3.38 17.16 -7.15
C GLU A 123 -3.54 16.07 -6.10
N VAL A 124 -4.47 15.15 -6.31
CA VAL A 124 -4.65 13.99 -5.43
C VAL A 124 -3.42 13.08 -5.46
N LEU A 125 -2.83 12.81 -6.62
CA LEU A 125 -1.60 12.03 -6.74
C LEU A 125 -0.40 12.73 -6.09
N LYS A 126 -0.29 14.05 -6.18
CA LYS A 126 0.73 14.81 -5.45
C LYS A 126 0.58 14.65 -3.93
N THR A 127 -0.66 14.62 -3.45
CA THR A 127 -0.96 14.40 -2.03
C THR A 127 -0.58 12.98 -1.60
N LEU A 128 -0.87 11.98 -2.42
CA LEU A 128 -0.43 10.60 -2.18
C LEU A 128 1.10 10.49 -2.08
N LYS A 129 1.82 11.21 -2.93
CA LYS A 129 3.30 11.22 -2.88
C LYS A 129 3.85 11.82 -1.58
N LYS A 130 3.09 12.69 -0.92
CA LYS A 130 3.48 13.32 0.35
C LYS A 130 3.11 12.49 1.58
N ALA A 131 2.16 11.57 1.40
CA ALA A 131 1.73 10.68 2.47
C ALA A 131 2.82 9.68 2.85
#